data_99e05406ce4dbd11f96f624ccb2e62ee
#
_entry.id   99e05406ce4dbd11f96f624ccb2e62ee
#
_cell.length_a   1.000
_cell.length_b   1.000
_cell.length_c   1.000
_cell.angle_alpha   90.00
_cell.angle_beta   90.00
_cell.angle_gamma   90.00
#
_symmetry.space_group_name_H-M   'P 1'
#
loop_
_entity.id
_entity.type
_entity.pdbx_description
1 polymer ?
#
loop_
_entity_poly.entity_id
_entity_poly.type
_entity_poly.pdbx_seq_one_letter_code
_entity_poly.pdbx_strand_id
1 'polypeptide(L)'
;MIDSNRNVVEDTIPEDQSLFFDTENGIVLISGCGHAGLVNTLDYIKKIMPNRPIYKIIGGFHLLNLNEDKLEWTARKMEESGVKYFVGAHCTGLNSTYSIRNFMNLSSKKALVGSVGTYITKKGIFTGYMQ
;
A
#
# COMPACT_ATOMS: atom_id res chain seq x y z
N MET A 1 10.60 -17.10 6.82
CA MET A 1 11.84 -17.41 6.05
C MET A 1 12.01 -18.91 5.98
N ILE A 2 12.76 -19.43 5.00
CA ILE A 2 13.09 -20.87 4.90
C ILE A 2 14.60 -20.99 5.10
N ASP A 3 15.03 -21.85 6.05
CA ASP A 3 16.45 -22.11 6.32
C ASP A 3 17.08 -23.01 5.26
N SER A 4 18.39 -23.26 5.38
CA SER A 4 19.15 -24.15 4.47
C SER A 4 18.67 -25.61 4.49
N ASN A 5 17.93 -26.03 5.54
CA ASN A 5 17.36 -27.36 5.71
C ASN A 5 15.90 -27.45 5.26
N ARG A 6 15.37 -26.39 4.63
CA ARG A 6 13.98 -26.24 4.18
C ARG A 6 12.93 -26.18 5.29
N ASN A 7 13.31 -25.84 6.50
CA ASN A 7 12.36 -25.59 7.58
C ASN A 7 11.84 -24.18 7.50
N VAL A 8 10.56 -23.98 7.85
CA VAL A 8 10.00 -22.66 8.06
C VAL A 8 10.51 -22.14 9.40
N VAL A 9 11.26 -21.06 9.39
CA VAL A 9 11.79 -20.41 10.58
C VAL A 9 11.31 -18.96 10.64
N GLU A 10 11.33 -18.38 11.85
CA GLU A 10 11.02 -16.97 12.04
C GLU A 10 11.98 -16.09 11.24
N ASP A 11 11.44 -15.07 10.60
CA ASP A 11 12.23 -14.05 9.95
C ASP A 11 12.61 -12.97 10.95
N THR A 12 13.88 -12.96 11.33
CA THR A 12 14.42 -12.00 12.31
C THR A 12 15.12 -10.81 11.66
N ILE A 13 15.11 -10.72 10.31
CA ILE A 13 15.75 -9.62 9.59
C ILE A 13 14.77 -8.45 9.51
N PRO A 14 15.06 -7.30 10.14
CA PRO A 14 14.19 -6.11 10.11
C PRO A 14 14.40 -5.35 8.79
N GLU A 15 14.05 -5.96 7.66
CA GLU A 15 14.28 -5.42 6.32
C GLU A 15 13.16 -4.51 5.81
N ASP A 16 11.96 -4.62 6.38
CA ASP A 16 10.82 -3.85 5.91
C ASP A 16 10.75 -2.49 6.59
N GLN A 17 10.68 -1.45 5.78
CA GLN A 17 10.62 -0.08 6.25
C GLN A 17 9.47 0.67 5.60
N SER A 18 8.77 1.41 6.43
CA SER A 18 7.71 2.32 5.99
C SER A 18 7.88 3.68 6.66
N LEU A 19 7.66 4.73 5.90
CA LEU A 19 7.59 6.10 6.40
C LEU A 19 6.12 6.53 6.40
N PHE A 20 5.66 7.15 7.47
CA PHE A 20 4.37 7.83 7.46
C PHE A 20 4.45 9.20 8.11
N PHE A 21 3.59 10.10 7.68
CA PHE A 21 3.47 11.45 8.23
C PHE A 21 2.02 11.91 8.22
N ASP A 22 1.67 12.69 9.22
CA ASP A 22 0.33 13.25 9.36
C ASP A 22 0.16 14.51 8.51
N THR A 23 -1.00 14.64 7.87
CA THR A 23 -1.38 15.81 7.07
C THR A 23 -2.78 16.28 7.47
N GLU A 24 -3.21 17.42 6.99
CA GLU A 24 -4.57 17.93 7.23
C GLU A 24 -5.68 16.91 6.89
N ASN A 25 -5.47 16.10 5.85
CA ASN A 25 -6.44 15.11 5.36
C ASN A 25 -6.30 13.73 6.00
N GLY A 26 -5.27 13.51 6.80
CA GLY A 26 -4.92 12.23 7.41
C GLY A 26 -3.50 11.77 7.06
N ILE A 27 -3.20 10.53 7.40
CA ILE A 27 -1.86 9.96 7.29
C ILE A 27 -1.55 9.62 5.83
N VAL A 28 -0.35 9.94 5.40
CA VAL A 28 0.26 9.46 4.15
C VAL A 28 1.30 8.42 4.52
N LEU A 29 1.12 7.20 4.02
CA LEU A 29 2.04 6.08 4.20
C LEU A 29 2.86 5.89 2.91
N ILE A 30 4.18 5.78 3.06
CA ILE A 30 5.11 5.39 1.99
C ILE A 30 5.78 4.08 2.43
N SER A 31 5.56 3.01 1.68
CA SER A 31 6.14 1.69 1.94
C SER A 31 7.27 1.39 0.98
N GLY A 32 8.31 0.73 1.46
CA GLY A 32 9.38 0.17 0.64
C GLY A 32 8.86 -1.01 -0.20
N CYS A 33 8.77 -2.18 0.39
CA CYS A 33 8.28 -3.39 -0.27
C CYS A 33 7.08 -4.07 0.43
N GLY A 34 6.82 -3.74 1.69
CA GLY A 34 5.65 -4.21 2.44
C GLY A 34 5.72 -5.68 2.83
N HIS A 35 6.91 -6.22 3.09
CA HIS A 35 7.11 -7.62 3.50
C HIS A 35 6.45 -7.94 4.84
N ALA A 36 6.36 -6.96 5.76
CA ALA A 36 5.62 -7.11 7.01
C ALA A 36 4.10 -7.25 6.81
N GLY A 37 3.62 -7.01 5.60
CA GLY A 37 2.21 -7.04 5.20
C GLY A 37 1.52 -5.68 5.32
N LEU A 38 0.87 -5.25 4.23
CA LEU A 38 0.17 -3.96 4.20
C LEU A 38 -0.82 -3.82 5.36
N VAL A 39 -1.67 -4.83 5.60
CA VAL A 39 -2.70 -4.77 6.65
C VAL A 39 -2.07 -4.64 8.03
N ASN A 40 -0.99 -5.36 8.31
CA ASN A 40 -0.25 -5.23 9.57
C ASN A 40 0.30 -3.82 9.76
N THR A 41 0.81 -3.21 8.69
CA THR A 41 1.29 -1.82 8.71
C THR A 41 0.15 -0.83 8.98
N LEU A 42 -1.01 -1.01 8.34
CA LEU A 42 -2.19 -0.18 8.57
C LEU A 42 -2.68 -0.30 10.03
N ASP A 43 -2.75 -1.51 10.56
CA ASP A 43 -3.16 -1.77 11.96
C ASP A 43 -2.16 -1.19 12.96
N TYR A 44 -0.87 -1.28 12.68
CA TYR A 44 0.15 -0.64 13.52
C TYR A 44 0.00 0.89 13.54
N ILE A 45 -0.20 1.52 12.38
CA ILE A 45 -0.44 2.97 12.32
C ILE A 45 -1.70 3.36 13.09
N LYS A 46 -2.79 2.61 12.95
CA LYS A 46 -4.02 2.85 13.72
C LYS A 46 -3.81 2.73 15.23
N LYS A 47 -2.96 1.81 15.67
CA LYS A 47 -2.63 1.64 17.08
C LYS A 47 -1.90 2.85 17.67
N ILE A 48 -0.98 3.46 16.91
CA ILE A 48 -0.19 4.60 17.38
C ILE A 48 -0.85 5.96 17.07
N MET A 49 -1.76 6.01 16.10
CA MET A 49 -2.51 7.20 15.67
C MET A 49 -4.02 6.88 15.55
N PRO A 50 -4.70 6.49 16.65
CA PRO A 50 -6.04 5.88 16.58
C PRO A 50 -7.13 6.79 16.01
N ASN A 51 -6.97 8.10 16.09
CA ASN A 51 -7.96 9.10 15.66
C ASN A 51 -7.67 9.69 14.27
N ARG A 52 -6.73 9.11 13.53
CA ARG A 52 -6.33 9.63 12.22
C ARG A 52 -6.62 8.60 11.11
N PRO A 53 -7.37 8.97 10.06
CA PRO A 53 -7.54 8.10 8.89
C PRO A 53 -6.22 7.98 8.13
N ILE A 54 -5.98 6.83 7.52
CA ILE A 54 -4.86 6.63 6.60
C ILE A 54 -5.35 7.06 5.22
N TYR A 55 -5.00 8.27 4.81
CA TYR A 55 -5.59 8.93 3.64
C TYR A 55 -4.98 8.47 2.31
N LYS A 56 -3.65 8.33 2.25
CA LYS A 56 -2.92 7.90 1.05
C LYS A 56 -1.91 6.82 1.40
N ILE A 57 -1.79 5.82 0.53
CA ILE A 57 -0.74 4.81 0.62
C ILE A 57 -0.02 4.69 -0.71
N ILE A 58 1.32 4.62 -0.66
CA ILE A 58 2.20 4.70 -1.82
C ILE A 58 3.34 3.73 -1.63
N GLY A 59 3.67 2.93 -2.64
CA GLY A 59 4.86 2.09 -2.63
C GLY A 59 4.64 0.64 -3.01
N GLY A 60 5.58 -0.21 -2.63
CA GLY A 60 5.48 -1.65 -2.76
C GLY A 60 4.70 -2.24 -1.60
N PHE A 61 3.81 -3.18 -1.89
CA PHE A 61 2.94 -3.80 -0.89
C PHE A 61 2.92 -5.32 -0.99
N HIS A 62 3.82 -5.89 -1.77
CA HIS A 62 4.01 -7.33 -1.95
C HIS A 62 2.73 -8.12 -2.26
N LEU A 63 1.85 -7.55 -3.13
CA LEU A 63 0.55 -8.13 -3.45
C LEU A 63 0.54 -8.92 -4.77
N LEU A 64 1.66 -8.97 -5.50
CA LEU A 64 1.78 -9.49 -6.86
C LEU A 64 1.17 -10.89 -7.05
N ASN A 65 1.31 -11.77 -6.06
CA ASN A 65 0.89 -13.17 -6.14
C ASN A 65 -0.36 -13.50 -5.31
N LEU A 66 -1.08 -12.49 -4.84
CA LEU A 66 -2.32 -12.72 -4.10
C LEU A 66 -3.47 -13.09 -5.04
N ASN A 67 -4.33 -14.01 -4.60
CA ASN A 67 -5.57 -14.32 -5.29
C ASN A 67 -6.62 -13.21 -5.04
N GLU A 68 -7.70 -13.22 -5.83
CA GLU A 68 -8.76 -12.20 -5.78
C GLU A 68 -9.41 -12.09 -4.39
N ASP A 69 -9.67 -13.20 -3.68
CA ASP A 69 -10.28 -13.17 -2.35
C ASP A 69 -9.42 -12.39 -1.34
N LYS A 70 -8.09 -12.62 -1.40
CA LYS A 70 -7.14 -11.89 -0.55
C LYS A 70 -7.01 -10.42 -0.95
N LEU A 71 -7.06 -10.12 -2.23
CA LEU A 71 -7.03 -8.74 -2.72
C LEU A 71 -8.31 -7.99 -2.31
N GLU A 72 -9.48 -8.63 -2.40
CA GLU A 72 -10.74 -8.04 -1.93
C GLU A 72 -10.72 -7.80 -0.41
N TRP A 73 -10.25 -8.79 0.36
CA TRP A 73 -10.08 -8.62 1.81
C TRP A 73 -9.13 -7.45 2.14
N THR A 74 -8.00 -7.36 1.42
CA THR A 74 -7.04 -6.26 1.59
C THR A 74 -7.68 -4.91 1.26
N ALA A 75 -8.44 -4.82 0.16
CA ALA A 75 -9.15 -3.62 -0.23
C ALA A 75 -10.15 -3.16 0.86
N ARG A 76 -10.91 -4.08 1.44
CA ARG A 76 -11.80 -3.77 2.57
C ARG A 76 -11.04 -3.23 3.78
N LYS A 77 -9.88 -3.82 4.12
CA LYS A 77 -9.04 -3.32 5.22
C LYS A 77 -8.48 -1.92 4.96
N MET A 78 -8.15 -1.62 3.72
CA MET A 78 -7.77 -0.27 3.29
C MET A 78 -8.92 0.72 3.44
N GLU A 79 -10.14 0.36 3.02
CA GLU A 79 -11.34 1.20 3.18
C GLU A 79 -11.67 1.47 4.66
N GLU A 80 -11.65 0.43 5.50
CA GLU A 80 -11.83 0.53 6.97
C GLU A 80 -10.77 1.45 7.61
N SER A 81 -9.60 1.55 6.99
CA SER A 81 -8.51 2.43 7.45
C SER A 81 -8.64 3.88 6.96
N GLY A 82 -9.58 4.14 6.05
CA GLY A 82 -9.85 5.47 5.50
C GLY A 82 -9.10 5.79 4.21
N VAL A 83 -8.46 4.81 3.58
CA VAL A 83 -7.66 5.01 2.36
C VAL A 83 -8.53 5.55 1.22
N LYS A 84 -8.08 6.66 0.63
CA LYS A 84 -8.73 7.32 -0.52
C LYS A 84 -7.84 7.37 -1.76
N TYR A 85 -6.53 7.18 -1.60
CA TYR A 85 -5.55 7.17 -2.68
C TYR A 85 -4.59 6.00 -2.52
N PHE A 86 -4.39 5.28 -3.60
CA PHE A 86 -3.52 4.11 -3.66
C PHE A 86 -2.58 4.18 -4.86
N VAL A 87 -1.28 4.15 -4.62
CA VAL A 87 -0.28 4.05 -5.69
C VAL A 87 0.54 2.79 -5.45
N GLY A 88 0.23 1.75 -6.23
CA GLY A 88 0.99 0.51 -6.19
C GLY A 88 2.26 0.62 -7.03
N ALA A 89 3.41 0.24 -6.47
CA ALA A 89 4.69 0.21 -7.16
C ALA A 89 5.29 -1.20 -7.11
N HIS A 90 6.26 -1.46 -7.95
CA HIS A 90 7.06 -2.68 -8.11
C HIS A 90 6.37 -4.00 -7.64
N CYS A 91 6.63 -4.50 -6.43
CA CYS A 91 6.10 -5.78 -5.93
C CYS A 91 4.59 -5.78 -5.62
N THR A 92 3.91 -4.65 -5.71
CA THR A 92 2.44 -4.62 -5.65
C THR A 92 1.84 -5.34 -6.86
N GLY A 93 2.42 -5.18 -8.03
CA GLY A 93 1.95 -5.77 -9.27
C GLY A 93 0.83 -4.97 -9.95
N LEU A 94 0.82 -5.04 -11.27
CA LEU A 94 -0.15 -4.33 -12.12
C LEU A 94 -1.57 -4.82 -11.87
N ASN A 95 -1.79 -6.14 -11.97
CA ASN A 95 -3.11 -6.74 -11.81
C ASN A 95 -3.68 -6.49 -10.41
N SER A 96 -2.88 -6.70 -9.36
CA SER A 96 -3.29 -6.46 -7.99
C SER A 96 -3.67 -5.00 -7.74
N THR A 97 -2.96 -4.05 -8.35
CA THR A 97 -3.31 -2.63 -8.27
C THR A 97 -4.67 -2.35 -8.92
N TYR A 98 -4.96 -2.97 -10.06
CA TYR A 98 -6.27 -2.81 -10.72
C TYR A 98 -7.40 -3.51 -9.97
N SER A 99 -7.17 -4.72 -9.44
CA SER A 99 -8.17 -5.42 -8.61
C SER A 99 -8.51 -4.60 -7.36
N ILE A 100 -7.52 -4.12 -6.61
CA ILE A 100 -7.72 -3.23 -5.45
C ILE A 100 -8.52 -1.97 -5.85
N ARG A 101 -8.14 -1.31 -6.96
CA ARG A 101 -8.87 -0.14 -7.45
C ARG A 101 -10.35 -0.44 -7.70
N ASN A 102 -10.64 -1.58 -8.32
CA ASN A 102 -12.00 -1.99 -8.63
C ASN A 102 -12.79 -2.32 -7.36
N PHE A 103 -12.22 -3.11 -6.43
CA PHE A 103 -12.87 -3.45 -5.16
C PHE A 103 -13.19 -2.22 -4.32
N MET A 104 -12.31 -1.23 -4.29
CA MET A 104 -12.51 0.04 -3.58
C MET A 104 -13.33 1.06 -4.38
N ASN A 105 -13.78 0.74 -5.58
CA ASN A 105 -14.49 1.66 -6.49
C ASN A 105 -13.78 3.02 -6.65
N LEU A 106 -12.46 2.99 -6.78
CA LEU A 106 -11.65 4.20 -6.95
C LEU A 106 -11.47 4.54 -8.43
N SER A 107 -11.43 5.83 -8.74
CA SER A 107 -11.10 6.27 -10.10
C SER A 107 -9.60 6.07 -10.41
N SER A 108 -9.24 6.06 -11.70
CA SER A 108 -7.85 6.01 -12.16
C SER A 108 -6.98 7.18 -11.67
N LYS A 109 -7.60 8.29 -11.25
CA LYS A 109 -6.90 9.44 -10.63
C LYS A 109 -6.59 9.22 -9.14
N LYS A 110 -7.24 8.24 -8.51
CA LYS A 110 -7.09 7.94 -7.08
C LYS A 110 -6.34 6.64 -6.81
N ALA A 111 -6.40 5.69 -7.76
CA ALA A 111 -5.67 4.42 -7.64
C ALA A 111 -5.01 4.07 -8.98
N LEU A 112 -3.69 3.96 -8.96
CA LEU A 112 -2.89 3.72 -10.17
C LEU A 112 -1.57 3.02 -9.85
N VAL A 113 -0.93 2.53 -10.90
CA VAL A 113 0.43 1.99 -10.84
C VAL A 113 1.42 3.15 -10.92
N GLY A 114 2.30 3.24 -9.93
CA GLY A 114 3.40 4.19 -9.92
C GLY A 114 4.42 3.89 -11.02
N SER A 115 4.78 4.89 -11.77
CA SER A 115 5.78 4.82 -12.84
C SER A 115 6.77 5.98 -12.74
N VAL A 116 7.86 5.91 -13.50
CA VAL A 116 8.82 7.02 -13.58
C VAL A 116 8.09 8.29 -13.99
N GLY A 117 8.31 9.37 -13.25
CA GLY A 117 7.64 10.64 -13.45
C GLY A 117 6.29 10.78 -12.69
N THR A 118 5.78 9.72 -12.05
CA THR A 118 4.64 9.86 -11.14
C THR A 118 5.04 10.71 -9.93
N TYR A 119 4.29 11.77 -9.66
CA TYR A 119 4.49 12.57 -8.46
C TYR A 119 3.17 12.81 -7.72
N ILE A 120 3.27 13.01 -6.41
CA ILE A 120 2.13 13.10 -5.51
C ILE A 120 2.22 14.39 -4.72
N THR A 121 1.12 15.12 -4.68
CA THR A 121 1.01 16.37 -3.94
C THR A 121 -0.18 16.34 -2.99
N LYS A 122 -0.37 17.40 -2.21
CA LYS A 122 -1.60 17.60 -1.44
C LYS A 122 -2.86 17.57 -2.34
N LYS A 123 -2.76 18.01 -3.59
CA LYS A 123 -3.88 18.11 -4.55
C LYS A 123 -4.26 16.80 -5.21
N GLY A 124 -3.35 15.83 -5.30
CA GLY A 124 -3.62 14.55 -5.99
C GLY A 124 -2.37 13.82 -6.45
N ILE A 125 -2.60 12.85 -7.31
CA ILE A 125 -1.59 12.04 -7.96
C ILE A 125 -1.52 12.47 -9.43
N PHE A 126 -0.33 12.67 -9.95
CA PHE A 126 -0.08 13.11 -11.31
C PHE A 126 0.90 12.15 -11.98
N THR A 127 0.60 11.73 -13.19
CA THR A 127 1.50 10.92 -14.01
C THR A 127 2.36 11.85 -14.83
N GLY A 128 3.68 11.64 -14.79
CA GLY A 128 4.63 12.47 -15.50
C GLY A 128 4.68 12.17 -16.99
N TYR A 129 3.63 12.54 -17.72
CA TYR A 129 3.81 12.81 -19.13
C TYR A 129 4.22 14.28 -19.22
N MET A 130 5.47 14.53 -19.56
CA MET A 130 5.84 15.85 -20.06
C MET A 130 5.04 16.08 -21.34
N GLN A 131 4.14 17.04 -21.32
CA GLN A 131 3.60 17.65 -22.53
C GLN A 131 4.69 18.46 -23.20
#